data_e4ce5acfc0c62793c5b955a019136fd6
#
_entry.id   e4ce5acfc0c62793c5b955a019136fd6
#
_cell.length_a   1.000
_cell.length_b   1.000
_cell.length_c   1.000
_cell.angle_alpha   90.00
_cell.angle_beta   90.00
_cell.angle_gamma   90.00
#
_symmetry.space_group_name_H-M   'P 1'
#
loop_
_entity.id
_entity.type
_entity.pdbx_description
1 polymer ?
#
loop_
_entity_poly.entity_id
_entity_poly.type
_entity_poly.pdbx_seq_one_letter_code
_entity_poly.pdbx_strand_id
1 'polypeptide(L)'
;MLKIIKVIFFISLIFSVFNLYSEDYSTIVQGDNGDISELLQKALNQSILKVLGSQRDFNLNQQNFKKLNPNNFVREYKFIEFNDEEALEVMIDLKALQEKLLELNLGISFLKNPKVAAWVLCKPDYSSLQAAKSLDQKCKFVKKEFDRVANERGITIVYPILDSRDISLFSFENNSNLENLTIFNDRYPSDGWFFCEISSSSEWCFLPEDIEKKFSKLDVESKYKPAVGINILIDNLFSNQRLKASSQSNLPYYLEIRGLKKFSDHKSFENILKNILFINNLSLMSLRNNSATYSFNLLSEERNLLNYFDEIENLILINKEKDKLFLALGE
;
A
#
# COMPACT_ATOMS: atom_id res chain seq x y z
N MET A 1 -33.82 -20.74 -29.39
CA MET A 1 -33.45 -19.46 -28.78
C MET A 1 -32.85 -19.60 -27.38
N LEU A 2 -33.44 -20.34 -26.45
CA LEU A 2 -32.96 -20.45 -25.06
C LEU A 2 -31.53 -21.02 -24.92
N LYS A 3 -31.08 -21.93 -25.79
CA LYS A 3 -29.70 -22.50 -25.76
C LYS A 3 -28.64 -21.51 -26.21
N ILE A 4 -28.94 -20.61 -27.15
CA ILE A 4 -28.00 -19.60 -27.65
C ILE A 4 -27.81 -18.52 -26.59
N ILE A 5 -28.84 -18.12 -25.87
CA ILE A 5 -28.77 -17.13 -24.77
C ILE A 5 -27.88 -17.64 -23.62
N LYS A 6 -28.01 -18.95 -23.27
CA LYS A 6 -27.13 -19.54 -22.23
C LYS A 6 -25.65 -19.56 -22.62
N VAL A 7 -25.34 -19.80 -23.90
CA VAL A 7 -23.95 -19.82 -24.39
C VAL A 7 -23.36 -18.40 -24.41
N ILE A 8 -24.13 -17.39 -24.81
CA ILE A 8 -23.71 -15.99 -24.80
C ILE A 8 -23.47 -15.49 -23.36
N PHE A 9 -24.33 -15.87 -22.43
CA PHE A 9 -24.19 -15.52 -21.02
C PHE A 9 -22.98 -16.20 -20.39
N PHE A 10 -22.65 -17.44 -20.77
CA PHE A 10 -21.47 -18.16 -20.28
C PHE A 10 -20.17 -17.59 -20.86
N ILE A 11 -20.15 -17.15 -22.11
CA ILE A 11 -19.03 -16.48 -22.76
C ILE A 11 -18.79 -15.10 -22.12
N SER A 12 -19.85 -14.34 -21.82
CA SER A 12 -19.77 -13.06 -21.12
C SER A 12 -19.23 -13.20 -19.70
N LEU A 13 -19.57 -14.27 -18.98
CA LEU A 13 -19.02 -14.55 -17.65
C LEU A 13 -17.51 -14.94 -17.70
N ILE A 14 -17.09 -15.63 -18.75
CA ILE A 14 -15.68 -16.00 -18.94
C ILE A 14 -14.82 -14.77 -19.27
N PHE A 15 -15.35 -13.81 -20.03
CA PHE A 15 -14.63 -12.56 -20.32
C PHE A 15 -14.54 -11.60 -19.12
N SER A 16 -15.45 -11.68 -18.16
CA SER A 16 -15.38 -10.85 -16.94
C SER A 16 -14.34 -11.34 -15.90
N VAL A 17 -13.83 -12.55 -16.03
CA VAL A 17 -12.82 -13.12 -15.11
C VAL A 17 -11.38 -12.89 -15.63
N PHE A 18 -11.20 -12.44 -16.86
CA PHE A 18 -9.87 -12.20 -17.46
C PHE A 18 -9.41 -10.75 -17.45
N ASN A 19 -10.02 -9.88 -16.65
CA ASN A 19 -9.30 -8.69 -16.21
C ASN A 19 -8.24 -9.13 -15.15
N LEU A 20 -7.21 -9.83 -15.61
CA LEU A 20 -5.94 -9.93 -14.93
C LEU A 20 -5.42 -8.50 -14.81
N TYR A 21 -5.73 -7.89 -13.69
CA TYR A 21 -5.19 -6.63 -13.27
C TYR A 21 -3.66 -6.71 -13.28
N SER A 22 -3.05 -6.30 -14.37
CA SER A 22 -1.87 -5.48 -14.24
C SER A 22 -2.37 -4.30 -13.41
N GLU A 23 -2.05 -4.24 -12.14
CA GLU A 23 -2.36 -3.07 -11.31
C GLU A 23 -1.61 -1.91 -11.94
N ASP A 24 -2.28 -1.20 -12.82
CA ASP A 24 -1.78 0.00 -13.43
C ASP A 24 -1.67 1.03 -12.30
N TYR A 25 -0.44 1.29 -11.92
CA TYR A 25 -0.14 2.20 -10.84
C TYR A 25 -0.19 3.62 -11.39
N SER A 26 -1.32 4.28 -11.23
CA SER A 26 -1.48 5.66 -11.67
C SER A 26 -1.11 6.65 -10.57
N THR A 27 -0.54 7.76 -10.98
CA THR A 27 -0.22 8.90 -10.12
C THR A 27 -0.73 10.16 -10.80
N ILE A 28 -1.51 10.96 -10.06
CA ILE A 28 -2.03 12.24 -10.56
C ILE A 28 -1.16 13.36 -10.00
N VAL A 29 -0.67 14.21 -10.89
CA VAL A 29 0.13 15.38 -10.52
C VAL A 29 -0.51 16.65 -11.09
N GLN A 30 -0.70 17.62 -10.22
CA GLN A 30 -1.11 18.98 -10.60
C GLN A 30 0.12 19.84 -10.83
N GLY A 31 0.06 20.72 -11.79
CA GLY A 31 1.14 21.68 -12.08
C GLY A 31 0.62 22.85 -12.87
N ASP A 32 0.91 24.04 -12.40
CA ASP A 32 0.64 25.28 -13.08
C ASP A 32 1.55 25.39 -14.31
N ASN A 33 1.04 25.12 -15.51
CA ASN A 33 1.71 25.33 -16.80
C ASN A 33 3.16 24.79 -16.90
N GLY A 34 3.47 23.73 -16.13
CA GLY A 34 4.82 23.14 -16.08
C GLY A 34 5.18 22.40 -17.37
N ASP A 35 6.47 22.34 -17.66
CA ASP A 35 6.98 21.43 -18.68
C ASP A 35 6.56 20.00 -18.36
N ILE A 36 6.08 19.27 -19.36
CA ILE A 36 5.70 17.84 -19.23
C ILE A 36 6.82 17.04 -18.55
N SER A 37 8.07 17.35 -18.84
CA SER A 37 9.22 16.71 -18.22
C SER A 37 9.27 16.89 -16.69
N GLU A 38 8.93 18.08 -16.20
CA GLU A 38 8.85 18.33 -14.74
C GLU A 38 7.68 17.58 -14.11
N LEU A 39 6.53 17.55 -14.78
CA LEU A 39 5.35 16.81 -14.30
C LEU A 39 5.62 15.30 -14.26
N LEU A 40 6.28 14.74 -15.28
CA LEU A 40 6.69 13.33 -15.27
C LEU A 40 7.71 13.03 -14.18
N GLN A 41 8.67 13.92 -13.92
CA GLN A 41 9.61 13.76 -12.81
C GLN A 41 8.90 13.83 -11.45
N LYS A 42 7.93 14.72 -11.30
CA LYS A 42 7.10 14.83 -10.10
C LYS A 42 6.28 13.55 -9.89
N ALA A 43 5.66 13.01 -10.94
CA ALA A 43 4.92 11.76 -10.89
C ALA A 43 5.82 10.57 -10.52
N LEU A 44 7.02 10.48 -11.11
CA LEU A 44 7.99 9.46 -10.75
C LEU A 44 8.41 9.56 -9.28
N ASN A 45 8.69 10.75 -8.78
CA ASN A 45 9.06 10.97 -7.38
C ASN A 45 7.93 10.56 -6.41
N GLN A 46 6.68 10.87 -6.73
CA GLN A 46 5.53 10.43 -5.94
C GLN A 46 5.39 8.90 -5.98
N SER A 47 5.56 8.29 -7.13
CA SER A 47 5.49 6.83 -7.28
C SER A 47 6.63 6.14 -6.51
N ILE A 48 7.84 6.69 -6.54
CA ILE A 48 8.97 6.22 -5.73
C ILE A 48 8.62 6.29 -4.24
N LEU A 49 8.08 7.41 -3.77
CA LEU A 49 7.70 7.58 -2.36
C LEU A 49 6.64 6.55 -1.93
N LYS A 50 5.63 6.31 -2.77
CA LYS A 50 4.61 5.30 -2.51
C LYS A 50 5.22 3.90 -2.42
N VAL A 51 6.09 3.53 -3.36
CA VAL A 51 6.75 2.22 -3.41
C VAL A 51 7.72 2.02 -2.26
N LEU A 52 8.49 3.03 -1.90
CA LEU A 52 9.39 2.97 -0.73
C LEU A 52 8.62 2.86 0.58
N GLY A 53 7.44 3.48 0.67
CA GLY A 53 6.68 3.58 1.91
C GLY A 53 7.39 4.34 3.03
N SER A 54 8.50 5.05 2.75
CA SER A 54 9.30 5.78 3.74
C SER A 54 9.72 7.13 3.22
N GLN A 55 9.25 8.16 3.89
CA GLN A 55 9.65 9.54 3.64
C GLN A 55 11.13 9.75 3.95
N ARG A 56 11.63 9.09 5.01
CA ARG A 56 13.02 9.16 5.42
C ARG A 56 13.95 8.64 4.32
N ASP A 57 13.69 7.44 3.79
CA ASP A 57 14.54 6.84 2.76
C ASP A 57 14.44 7.60 1.45
N PHE A 58 13.25 8.13 1.13
CA PHE A 58 13.07 9.02 -0.01
C PHE A 58 13.98 10.25 0.10
N ASN A 59 13.95 10.94 1.24
CA ASN A 59 14.77 12.14 1.46
C ASN A 59 16.27 11.86 1.40
N LEU A 60 16.72 10.74 1.99
CA LEU A 60 18.13 10.34 1.97
C LEU A 60 18.65 10.02 0.56
N ASN A 61 17.78 9.56 -0.33
CA ASN A 61 18.13 9.11 -1.69
C ASN A 61 17.68 10.08 -2.79
N GLN A 62 17.18 11.27 -2.45
CA GLN A 62 16.62 12.22 -3.39
C GLN A 62 17.57 12.57 -4.56
N GLN A 63 18.88 12.63 -4.31
CA GLN A 63 19.89 12.89 -5.34
C GLN A 63 20.00 11.75 -6.36
N ASN A 64 19.80 10.51 -5.94
CA ASN A 64 19.78 9.35 -6.83
C ASN A 64 18.50 9.35 -7.69
N PHE A 65 17.37 9.70 -7.10
CA PHE A 65 16.09 9.74 -7.82
C PHE A 65 16.03 10.84 -8.88
N LYS A 66 16.66 12.00 -8.64
CA LYS A 66 16.79 13.07 -9.65
C LYS A 66 17.55 12.64 -10.91
N LYS A 67 18.37 11.59 -10.82
CA LYS A 67 19.13 11.05 -11.96
C LYS A 67 18.34 10.00 -12.76
N LEU A 68 17.20 9.53 -12.25
CA LEU A 68 16.36 8.59 -12.96
C LEU A 68 15.60 9.32 -14.08
N ASN A 69 15.67 8.74 -15.26
CA ASN A 69 14.89 9.26 -16.39
C ASN A 69 13.45 8.74 -16.29
N PRO A 70 12.43 9.62 -16.15
CA PRO A 70 11.04 9.20 -16.05
C PRO A 70 10.58 8.31 -17.20
N ASN A 71 11.06 8.56 -18.43
CA ASN A 71 10.67 7.81 -19.61
C ASN A 71 10.99 6.31 -19.53
N ASN A 72 11.89 5.90 -18.65
CA ASN A 72 12.21 4.48 -18.43
C ASN A 72 11.14 3.76 -17.60
N PHE A 73 10.24 4.49 -16.94
CA PHE A 73 9.25 3.96 -16.02
C PHE A 73 7.82 4.34 -16.41
N VAL A 74 7.64 5.40 -17.18
CA VAL A 74 6.32 5.85 -17.65
C VAL A 74 5.87 4.97 -18.80
N ARG A 75 4.69 4.34 -18.67
CA ARG A 75 4.03 3.59 -19.75
C ARG A 75 3.22 4.51 -20.65
N GLU A 76 2.41 5.35 -20.02
CA GLU A 76 1.58 6.34 -20.70
C GLU A 76 1.23 7.49 -19.76
N TYR A 77 0.78 8.60 -20.30
CA TYR A 77 0.22 9.70 -19.54
C TYR A 77 -0.91 10.39 -20.34
N LYS A 78 -1.83 11.02 -19.61
CA LYS A 78 -2.92 11.80 -20.20
C LYS A 78 -3.26 13.01 -19.35
N PHE A 79 -3.70 14.08 -19.98
CA PHE A 79 -4.25 15.22 -19.29
C PHE A 79 -5.68 14.90 -18.83
N ILE A 80 -5.99 15.25 -17.60
CA ILE A 80 -7.30 15.08 -16.99
C ILE A 80 -7.68 16.35 -16.24
N GLU A 81 -8.96 16.51 -15.94
CA GLU A 81 -9.43 17.49 -14.98
C GLU A 81 -9.54 16.83 -13.60
N PHE A 82 -8.89 17.40 -12.60
CA PHE A 82 -8.87 16.90 -11.24
C PHE A 82 -9.02 18.06 -10.24
N ASN A 83 -10.10 18.05 -9.44
CA ASN A 83 -10.44 19.15 -8.52
C ASN A 83 -10.58 20.52 -9.20
N ASP A 84 -11.25 20.57 -10.36
CA ASP A 84 -11.45 21.77 -11.18
C ASP A 84 -10.15 22.39 -11.74
N GLU A 85 -9.05 21.64 -11.73
CA GLU A 85 -7.74 22.07 -12.28
C GLU A 85 -7.23 21.04 -13.29
N GLU A 86 -6.40 21.51 -14.22
CA GLU A 86 -5.72 20.61 -15.16
C GLU A 86 -4.63 19.81 -14.43
N ALA A 87 -4.63 18.49 -14.64
CA ALA A 87 -3.69 17.59 -14.03
C ALA A 87 -3.19 16.54 -15.03
N LEU A 88 -2.03 15.95 -14.74
CA LEU A 88 -1.46 14.86 -15.52
C LEU A 88 -1.66 13.55 -14.74
N GLU A 89 -2.40 12.61 -15.32
CA GLU A 89 -2.42 11.23 -14.87
C GLU A 89 -1.32 10.46 -15.57
N VAL A 90 -0.41 9.86 -14.80
CA VAL A 90 0.77 9.15 -15.31
C VAL A 90 0.70 7.69 -14.85
N MET A 91 0.75 6.77 -15.80
CA MET A 91 0.83 5.32 -15.54
C MET A 91 2.29 4.88 -15.49
N ILE A 92 2.68 4.32 -14.36
CA ILE A 92 4.07 3.89 -14.08
C ILE A 92 4.18 2.38 -14.22
N ASP A 93 5.24 1.91 -14.85
CA ASP A 93 5.67 0.51 -14.79
C ASP A 93 6.18 0.21 -13.38
N LEU A 94 5.25 -0.27 -12.55
CA LEU A 94 5.53 -0.57 -11.15
C LEU A 94 6.67 -1.58 -11.00
N LYS A 95 6.69 -2.61 -11.83
CA LYS A 95 7.71 -3.66 -11.78
C LYS A 95 9.10 -3.12 -12.09
N ALA A 96 9.24 -2.37 -13.19
CA ALA A 96 10.51 -1.74 -13.55
C ALA A 96 11.01 -0.79 -12.47
N LEU A 97 10.10 -0.02 -11.85
CA LEU A 97 10.42 0.89 -10.74
C LEU A 97 10.91 0.12 -9.51
N GLN A 98 10.22 -0.94 -9.12
CA GLN A 98 10.58 -1.76 -7.95
C GLN A 98 11.91 -2.47 -8.15
N GLU A 99 12.16 -3.06 -9.32
CA GLU A 99 13.44 -3.66 -9.67
C GLU A 99 14.58 -2.63 -9.52
N LYS A 100 14.35 -1.41 -10.02
CA LYS A 100 15.34 -0.33 -9.92
C LYS A 100 15.61 0.11 -8.49
N LEU A 101 14.59 0.20 -7.65
CA LEU A 101 14.76 0.53 -6.23
C LEU A 101 15.52 -0.56 -5.47
N LEU A 102 15.24 -1.83 -5.76
CA LEU A 102 15.99 -2.97 -5.21
C LEU A 102 17.45 -2.98 -5.65
N GLU A 103 17.76 -2.67 -6.93
CA GLU A 103 19.14 -2.49 -7.42
C GLU A 103 19.90 -1.38 -6.65
N LEU A 104 19.18 -0.36 -6.19
CA LEU A 104 19.74 0.70 -5.34
C LEU A 104 19.85 0.30 -3.86
N ASN A 105 19.60 -0.97 -3.53
CA ASN A 105 19.55 -1.52 -2.16
C ASN A 105 18.52 -0.82 -1.26
N LEU A 106 17.42 -0.33 -1.84
CA LEU A 106 16.33 0.29 -1.12
C LEU A 106 15.25 -0.73 -0.82
N GLY A 107 14.72 -0.71 0.39
CA GLY A 107 13.55 -1.51 0.73
C GLY A 107 12.31 -0.98 0.05
N ILE A 108 11.48 -1.87 -0.50
CA ILE A 108 10.17 -1.53 -1.09
C ILE A 108 9.05 -2.04 -0.20
N SER A 109 7.95 -1.30 -0.15
CA SER A 109 6.74 -1.74 0.54
C SER A 109 5.87 -2.57 -0.40
N PHE A 110 5.22 -3.58 0.16
CA PHE A 110 4.23 -4.39 -0.56
C PHE A 110 2.81 -4.23 0.00
N LEU A 111 2.61 -3.31 0.93
CA LEU A 111 1.26 -2.95 1.38
C LEU A 111 0.43 -2.40 0.22
N LYS A 112 -0.68 -3.07 -0.06
CA LYS A 112 -1.66 -2.59 -1.02
C LYS A 112 -2.67 -1.69 -0.31
N ASN A 113 -2.68 -0.41 -0.68
CA ASN A 113 -3.67 0.57 -0.23
C ASN A 113 -4.00 0.51 1.28
N PRO A 114 -3.02 0.70 2.17
CA PRO A 114 -3.28 0.65 3.61
C PRO A 114 -4.31 1.70 4.01
N LYS A 115 -5.16 1.33 4.95
CA LYS A 115 -6.21 2.19 5.49
C LYS A 115 -5.76 2.76 6.83
N VAL A 116 -5.87 4.07 6.97
CA VAL A 116 -5.56 4.76 8.22
C VAL A 116 -6.80 5.49 8.72
N ALA A 117 -7.23 5.18 9.94
CA ALA A 117 -8.34 5.90 10.57
C ALA A 117 -7.85 7.20 11.22
N ALA A 118 -8.40 8.32 10.79
CA ALA A 118 -8.07 9.65 11.29
C ALA A 118 -9.21 10.22 12.15
N TRP A 119 -8.99 10.23 13.45
CA TRP A 119 -9.92 10.81 14.43
C TRP A 119 -9.61 12.29 14.61
N VAL A 120 -10.31 13.15 13.89
CA VAL A 120 -10.11 14.61 13.96
C VAL A 120 -11.20 15.23 14.79
N LEU A 121 -10.91 15.44 16.07
CA LEU A 121 -11.83 16.08 17.01
C LEU A 121 -11.62 17.60 17.01
N CYS A 122 -12.61 18.31 16.54
CA CYS A 122 -12.64 19.76 16.55
C CYS A 122 -13.36 20.23 17.81
N LYS A 123 -12.61 20.72 18.81
CA LYS A 123 -13.18 21.21 20.05
C LYS A 123 -13.81 22.57 19.81
N PRO A 124 -15.13 22.76 19.98
CA PRO A 124 -15.77 24.00 19.75
C PRO A 124 -15.26 25.09 20.74
N ASP A 125 -15.00 26.27 20.19
CA ASP A 125 -14.67 27.42 20.96
C ASP A 125 -15.92 28.34 20.96
N TYR A 126 -16.61 28.39 22.07
CA TYR A 126 -17.82 29.16 22.23
C TYR A 126 -17.57 30.63 22.59
N SER A 127 -16.29 31.07 22.61
CA SER A 127 -15.93 32.43 23.03
C SER A 127 -16.45 33.50 22.06
N SER A 128 -16.53 33.21 20.77
CA SER A 128 -17.11 34.09 19.76
C SER A 128 -17.45 33.38 18.46
N LEU A 129 -18.37 33.95 17.66
CA LEU A 129 -18.69 33.44 16.32
C LEU A 129 -17.48 33.41 15.37
N GLN A 130 -16.56 34.37 15.56
CA GLN A 130 -15.34 34.46 14.75
C GLN A 130 -14.35 33.34 15.11
N ALA A 131 -14.21 33.01 16.39
CA ALA A 131 -13.42 31.89 16.86
C ALA A 131 -13.96 30.56 16.32
N ALA A 132 -15.27 30.35 16.31
CA ALA A 132 -15.92 29.18 15.77
C ALA A 132 -15.65 29.01 14.24
N LYS A 133 -15.75 30.10 13.47
CA LYS A 133 -15.44 30.10 12.03
C LYS A 133 -13.96 29.77 11.76
N SER A 134 -13.06 30.36 12.54
CA SER A 134 -11.62 30.09 12.44
C SER A 134 -11.29 28.63 12.74
N LEU A 135 -11.94 28.02 13.73
CA LEU A 135 -11.78 26.63 14.07
C LEU A 135 -12.27 25.70 12.94
N ASP A 136 -13.44 25.98 12.38
CA ASP A 136 -13.97 25.19 11.24
C ASP A 136 -13.02 25.23 10.04
N GLN A 137 -12.43 26.37 9.73
CA GLN A 137 -11.42 26.50 8.69
C GLN A 137 -10.16 25.69 9.00
N LYS A 138 -9.67 25.70 10.24
CA LYS A 138 -8.54 24.89 10.67
C LYS A 138 -8.81 23.39 10.50
N CYS A 139 -9.98 22.94 10.94
CA CYS A 139 -10.35 21.53 10.84
C CYS A 139 -10.45 21.06 9.38
N LYS A 140 -11.01 21.87 8.51
CA LYS A 140 -11.05 21.61 7.07
C LYS A 140 -9.65 21.58 6.48
N PHE A 141 -8.78 22.50 6.86
CA PHE A 141 -7.40 22.54 6.41
C PHE A 141 -6.64 21.27 6.84
N VAL A 142 -6.75 20.85 8.11
CA VAL A 142 -6.10 19.62 8.59
C VAL A 142 -6.56 18.38 7.82
N LYS A 143 -7.86 18.25 7.58
CA LYS A 143 -8.38 17.14 6.76
C LYS A 143 -7.84 17.19 5.33
N LYS A 144 -7.81 18.37 4.72
CA LYS A 144 -7.22 18.54 3.37
C LYS A 144 -5.74 18.14 3.33
N GLU A 145 -4.97 18.48 4.36
CA GLU A 145 -3.57 18.06 4.47
C GLU A 145 -3.44 16.53 4.61
N PHE A 146 -4.34 15.88 5.36
CA PHE A 146 -4.35 14.43 5.45
C PHE A 146 -4.63 13.78 4.10
N ASP A 147 -5.64 14.26 3.39
CA ASP A 147 -6.00 13.74 2.07
C ASP A 147 -4.84 13.94 1.07
N ARG A 148 -4.15 15.08 1.14
CA ARG A 148 -2.96 15.35 0.33
C ARG A 148 -1.84 14.34 0.62
N VAL A 149 -1.48 14.17 1.90
CA VAL A 149 -0.42 13.23 2.28
C VAL A 149 -0.83 11.79 1.96
N ALA A 150 -2.09 11.43 2.18
CA ALA A 150 -2.62 10.13 1.85
C ALA A 150 -2.46 9.82 0.36
N ASN A 151 -2.82 10.77 -0.50
CA ASN A 151 -2.68 10.64 -1.94
C ASN A 151 -1.19 10.53 -2.36
N GLU A 152 -0.32 11.37 -1.78
CA GLU A 152 1.13 11.31 -2.02
C GLU A 152 1.74 9.98 -1.57
N ARG A 153 1.21 9.35 -0.53
CA ARG A 153 1.72 8.11 0.07
C ARG A 153 0.99 6.85 -0.39
N GLY A 154 -0.06 6.97 -1.19
CA GLY A 154 -0.86 5.84 -1.66
C GLY A 154 -1.61 5.10 -0.57
N ILE A 155 -2.15 5.83 0.41
CA ILE A 155 -2.97 5.30 1.51
C ILE A 155 -4.40 5.82 1.42
N THR A 156 -5.32 5.12 2.08
CA THR A 156 -6.72 5.56 2.22
C THR A 156 -6.94 6.07 3.63
N ILE A 157 -7.44 7.31 3.76
CA ILE A 157 -7.89 7.84 5.05
C ILE A 157 -9.35 7.47 5.27
N VAL A 158 -9.63 6.92 6.44
CA VAL A 158 -10.98 6.64 6.93
C VAL A 158 -11.30 7.66 8.02
N TYR A 159 -12.28 8.53 7.75
CA TYR A 159 -12.76 9.49 8.75
C TYR A 159 -13.94 8.90 9.49
N PRO A 160 -13.86 8.74 10.82
CA PRO A 160 -15.01 8.37 11.64
C PRO A 160 -16.13 9.41 11.55
N ILE A 161 -17.37 8.96 11.68
CA ILE A 161 -18.55 9.82 11.57
C ILE A 161 -18.65 10.79 12.74
N LEU A 162 -18.03 10.45 13.87
CA LEU A 162 -18.05 11.21 15.12
C LEU A 162 -19.48 11.43 15.65
N ASP A 163 -20.31 10.40 15.59
CA ASP A 163 -21.62 10.41 16.21
C ASP A 163 -21.53 10.35 17.75
N SER A 164 -22.69 10.34 18.43
CA SER A 164 -22.73 10.33 19.90
C SER A 164 -22.01 9.12 20.52
N ARG A 165 -22.01 7.97 19.83
CA ARG A 165 -21.29 6.76 20.27
C ARG A 165 -19.79 6.96 20.13
N ASP A 166 -19.32 7.46 19.01
CA ASP A 166 -17.91 7.76 18.79
C ASP A 166 -17.41 8.78 19.82
N ILE A 167 -18.16 9.86 20.03
CA ILE A 167 -17.80 10.91 21.00
C ILE A 167 -17.77 10.36 22.43
N SER A 168 -18.69 9.48 22.80
CA SER A 168 -18.70 8.86 24.12
C SER A 168 -17.53 7.93 24.39
N LEU A 169 -17.01 7.28 23.33
CA LEU A 169 -15.81 6.45 23.40
C LEU A 169 -14.53 7.29 23.38
N PHE A 170 -14.61 8.50 22.80
CA PHE A 170 -13.48 9.39 22.60
C PHE A 170 -13.30 10.33 23.79
N SER A 171 -12.55 9.88 24.81
CA SER A 171 -12.07 10.75 25.88
C SER A 171 -10.57 10.50 26.03
N PHE A 172 -9.75 11.55 25.91
CA PHE A 172 -8.30 11.43 26.11
C PHE A 172 -7.93 10.83 27.47
N GLU A 173 -8.74 11.10 28.48
CA GLU A 173 -8.56 10.56 29.84
C GLU A 173 -8.85 9.05 29.92
N ASN A 174 -9.77 8.56 29.06
CA ASN A 174 -10.21 7.16 29.04
C ASN A 174 -9.60 6.35 27.87
N ASN A 175 -8.87 6.98 26.95
CA ASN A 175 -8.32 6.31 25.75
C ASN A 175 -7.18 5.33 26.06
N SER A 176 -6.78 5.19 27.31
CA SER A 176 -5.94 4.07 27.77
C SER A 176 -6.73 2.76 27.91
N ASN A 177 -8.04 2.75 27.66
CA ASN A 177 -8.84 1.55 27.75
C ASN A 177 -8.79 0.75 26.46
N LEU A 178 -8.22 -0.43 26.52
CA LEU A 178 -8.06 -1.39 25.42
C LEU A 178 -9.41 -1.74 24.76
N GLU A 179 -10.49 -1.79 25.54
CA GLU A 179 -11.83 -2.10 25.05
C GLU A 179 -12.35 -1.02 24.07
N ASN A 180 -12.15 0.25 24.39
CA ASN A 180 -12.55 1.33 23.49
C ASN A 180 -11.82 1.27 22.16
N LEU A 181 -10.54 0.96 22.19
CA LEU A 181 -9.72 0.84 20.99
C LEU A 181 -10.17 -0.35 20.13
N THR A 182 -10.57 -1.46 20.73
CA THR A 182 -11.15 -2.60 20.01
C THR A 182 -12.46 -2.22 19.34
N ILE A 183 -13.36 -1.54 20.07
CA ILE A 183 -14.65 -1.07 19.53
C ILE A 183 -14.44 -0.10 18.34
N PHE A 184 -13.45 0.78 18.43
CA PHE A 184 -13.09 1.67 17.32
C PHE A 184 -12.64 0.89 16.09
N ASN A 185 -11.77 -0.11 16.26
CA ASN A 185 -11.28 -0.91 15.14
C ASN A 185 -12.38 -1.76 14.51
N ASP A 186 -13.27 -2.31 15.29
CA ASP A 186 -14.43 -3.07 14.78
C ASP A 186 -15.37 -2.18 13.96
N ARG A 187 -15.49 -0.92 14.36
CA ARG A 187 -16.36 0.03 13.67
C ARG A 187 -15.71 0.67 12.44
N TYR A 188 -14.40 0.91 12.49
CA TYR A 188 -13.61 1.51 11.44
C TYR A 188 -12.35 0.69 11.16
N PRO A 189 -12.47 -0.47 10.49
CA PRO A 189 -11.34 -1.34 10.22
C PRO A 189 -10.23 -0.61 9.49
N SER A 190 -9.03 -0.60 10.08
CA SER A 190 -7.86 0.10 9.53
C SER A 190 -6.55 -0.57 9.96
N ASP A 191 -5.49 -0.33 9.20
CA ASP A 191 -4.15 -0.86 9.48
C ASP A 191 -3.43 -0.04 10.54
N GLY A 192 -3.87 1.22 10.71
CA GLY A 192 -3.36 2.11 11.74
C GLY A 192 -4.30 3.28 11.97
N TRP A 193 -4.10 3.97 13.06
CA TRP A 193 -4.92 5.11 13.42
C TRP A 193 -4.15 6.16 14.19
N PHE A 194 -4.64 7.38 14.13
CA PHE A 194 -4.18 8.49 14.96
C PHE A 194 -5.35 9.38 15.34
N PHE A 195 -5.15 10.09 16.43
CA PHE A 195 -6.14 10.97 17.02
C PHE A 195 -5.61 12.40 16.97
N CYS A 196 -6.37 13.31 16.41
CA CYS A 196 -6.03 14.72 16.36
C CYS A 196 -7.03 15.53 17.15
N GLU A 197 -6.52 16.44 17.97
CA GLU A 197 -7.30 17.43 18.66
C GLU A 197 -6.98 18.81 18.11
N ILE A 198 -8.01 19.46 17.56
CA ILE A 198 -7.91 20.78 16.95
C ILE A 198 -8.77 21.74 17.77
N SER A 199 -8.14 22.78 18.30
CA SER A 199 -8.82 23.87 19.00
C SER A 199 -8.35 25.23 18.46
N SER A 200 -8.91 26.31 18.99
CA SER A 200 -8.48 27.67 18.64
C SER A 200 -6.98 27.88 18.96
N SER A 201 -6.48 27.28 20.05
CA SER A 201 -5.12 27.46 20.58
C SER A 201 -4.16 26.28 20.33
N SER A 202 -4.67 25.11 19.94
CA SER A 202 -3.85 23.90 19.78
C SER A 202 -4.24 23.07 18.55
N GLU A 203 -3.25 22.36 18.02
CA GLU A 203 -3.36 21.56 16.81
C GLU A 203 -2.35 20.40 16.91
N TRP A 204 -2.80 19.27 17.47
CA TRP A 204 -1.92 18.15 17.76
C TRP A 204 -2.56 16.80 17.44
N CYS A 205 -1.72 15.86 16.99
CA CYS A 205 -2.10 14.48 16.83
C CYS A 205 -1.31 13.57 17.78
N PHE A 206 -1.93 12.49 18.17
CA PHE A 206 -1.38 11.47 19.06
C PHE A 206 -1.35 10.13 18.31
N LEU A 207 -0.28 9.36 18.52
CA LEU A 207 -0.10 8.03 17.96
C LEU A 207 -0.13 6.98 19.06
N PRO A 208 -0.54 5.73 18.77
CA PRO A 208 -0.32 4.62 19.68
C PRO A 208 1.18 4.45 19.98
N GLU A 209 1.52 4.10 21.20
CA GLU A 209 2.90 3.87 21.64
C GLU A 209 3.60 2.77 20.84
N ASP A 210 2.84 1.75 20.47
CA ASP A 210 3.33 0.57 19.77
C ASP A 210 2.38 0.25 18.60
N ILE A 211 2.88 0.43 17.40
CA ILE A 211 2.08 0.22 16.17
C ILE A 211 1.87 -1.26 15.90
N GLU A 212 2.77 -2.13 16.32
CA GLU A 212 2.57 -3.58 16.25
C GLU A 212 1.42 -4.03 17.17
N LYS A 213 1.24 -3.32 18.29
CA LYS A 213 0.10 -3.49 19.18
C LYS A 213 -0.88 -2.34 18.99
N LYS A 214 -1.67 -2.39 17.92
CA LYS A 214 -2.68 -1.40 17.54
C LYS A 214 -3.49 -0.83 18.72
N PHE A 215 -3.56 -1.57 19.79
CA PHE A 215 -4.39 -1.32 20.96
C PHE A 215 -3.59 -0.92 22.20
N SER A 216 -2.33 -0.56 22.02
CA SER A 216 -1.52 -0.03 23.11
C SER A 216 -2.02 1.37 23.52
N LYS A 217 -1.65 1.76 24.73
CA LYS A 217 -1.95 3.06 25.28
C LYS A 217 -1.46 4.18 24.35
N LEU A 218 -2.24 5.24 24.19
CA LEU A 218 -1.78 6.44 23.50
C LEU A 218 -0.69 7.12 24.33
N ASP A 219 0.43 7.39 23.69
CA ASP A 219 1.48 8.22 24.30
C ASP A 219 1.07 9.68 24.24
N VAL A 220 0.51 10.17 25.33
CA VAL A 220 0.04 11.56 25.45
C VAL A 220 1.20 12.57 25.44
N GLU A 221 2.43 12.12 25.75
CA GLU A 221 3.61 12.98 25.69
C GLU A 221 4.13 13.13 24.26
N SER A 222 3.89 12.16 23.42
CA SER A 222 4.28 12.19 21.99
C SER A 222 3.23 12.93 21.15
N LYS A 223 3.28 14.24 21.20
CA LYS A 223 2.41 15.13 20.41
C LYS A 223 3.07 15.53 19.11
N TYR A 224 2.35 15.33 18.01
CA TYR A 224 2.83 15.66 16.67
C TYR A 224 1.90 16.67 15.99
N LYS A 225 2.47 17.58 15.22
CA LYS A 225 1.66 18.35 14.26
C LYS A 225 1.04 17.38 13.24
N PRO A 226 -0.18 17.67 12.74
CA PRO A 226 -0.93 16.73 11.87
C PRO A 226 -0.10 16.14 10.74
N ALA A 227 0.53 16.96 9.92
CA ALA A 227 1.33 16.50 8.79
C ALA A 227 2.55 15.65 9.20
N VAL A 228 3.15 15.91 10.37
CA VAL A 228 4.28 15.13 10.89
C VAL A 228 3.77 13.80 11.44
N GLY A 229 2.71 13.83 12.24
CA GLY A 229 2.15 12.63 12.86
C GLY A 229 1.71 11.59 11.84
N ILE A 230 1.01 12.00 10.78
CA ILE A 230 0.59 11.07 9.74
C ILE A 230 1.79 10.45 9.00
N ASN A 231 2.83 11.21 8.69
CA ASN A 231 4.02 10.66 8.03
C ASN A 231 4.76 9.67 8.93
N ILE A 232 4.88 9.94 10.23
CA ILE A 232 5.47 9.00 11.20
C ILE A 232 4.66 7.71 11.25
N LEU A 233 3.33 7.81 11.36
CA LEU A 233 2.46 6.64 11.39
C LEU A 233 2.64 5.79 10.12
N ILE A 234 2.64 6.43 8.96
CA ILE A 234 2.79 5.73 7.68
C ILE A 234 4.18 5.08 7.60
N ASP A 235 5.24 5.80 7.94
CA ASP A 235 6.60 5.25 7.92
C ASP A 235 6.70 4.02 8.84
N ASN A 236 6.03 4.02 9.98
CA ASN A 236 6.01 2.90 10.90
C ASN A 236 5.18 1.72 10.38
N LEU A 237 4.00 1.96 9.81
CA LEU A 237 3.17 0.92 9.18
C LEU A 237 3.94 0.20 8.08
N PHE A 238 4.63 0.95 7.24
CA PHE A 238 5.42 0.38 6.15
C PHE A 238 6.73 -0.26 6.64
N SER A 239 7.32 0.17 7.77
CA SER A 239 8.63 -0.31 8.21
C SER A 239 8.68 -1.82 8.44
N ASN A 240 7.60 -2.40 8.97
CA ASN A 240 7.48 -3.82 9.28
C ASN A 240 7.14 -4.70 8.06
N GLN A 241 6.79 -4.07 6.94
CA GLN A 241 6.33 -4.74 5.73
C GLN A 241 7.19 -4.37 4.50
N ARG A 242 8.47 -4.06 4.75
CA ARG A 242 9.41 -3.70 3.69
C ARG A 242 10.23 -4.88 3.25
N LEU A 243 10.21 -5.16 1.97
CA LEU A 243 11.16 -6.03 1.32
C LEU A 243 12.49 -5.30 1.25
N LYS A 244 13.49 -5.78 1.98
CA LYS A 244 14.87 -5.34 1.80
C LYS A 244 15.50 -6.20 0.74
N ALA A 245 16.27 -5.59 -0.16
CA ALA A 245 17.11 -6.35 -1.05
C ALA A 245 18.00 -7.27 -0.20
N SER A 246 17.92 -8.55 -0.43
CA SER A 246 18.85 -9.49 0.17
C SER A 246 20.19 -9.36 -0.55
N SER A 247 21.24 -9.11 0.19
CA SER A 247 22.61 -9.28 -0.32
C SER A 247 22.97 -10.77 -0.53
N GLN A 248 22.00 -11.65 -0.29
CA GLN A 248 22.21 -13.10 -0.35
C GLN A 248 21.98 -13.67 -1.74
N SER A 249 23.06 -14.25 -2.20
CA SER A 249 23.21 -15.29 -3.21
C SER A 249 22.57 -15.07 -4.59
N ASN A 250 23.43 -14.89 -5.57
CA ASN A 250 23.17 -15.17 -6.99
C ASN A 250 22.86 -16.68 -7.25
N LEU A 251 22.57 -17.46 -6.21
CA LEU A 251 22.22 -18.87 -6.33
C LEU A 251 20.74 -18.99 -6.67
N PRO A 252 20.42 -19.81 -7.68
CA PRO A 252 19.03 -20.04 -8.05
C PRO A 252 18.28 -20.75 -6.93
N TYR A 253 17.08 -20.28 -6.67
CA TYR A 253 16.10 -20.91 -5.82
C TYR A 253 15.25 -21.87 -6.65
N TYR A 254 14.84 -22.99 -6.07
CA TYR A 254 13.99 -23.97 -6.75
C TYR A 254 12.65 -24.09 -6.05
N LEU A 255 11.60 -24.26 -6.84
CA LEU A 255 10.25 -24.44 -6.34
C LEU A 255 9.58 -25.58 -7.12
N GLU A 256 9.17 -26.62 -6.42
CA GLU A 256 8.39 -27.73 -6.98
C GLU A 256 6.94 -27.60 -6.49
N ILE A 257 6.01 -27.49 -7.44
CA ILE A 257 4.58 -27.51 -7.13
C ILE A 257 3.96 -28.80 -7.62
N ARG A 258 3.12 -29.40 -6.77
CA ARG A 258 2.37 -30.63 -7.05
C ARG A 258 0.86 -30.34 -7.08
N GLY A 259 0.10 -31.27 -7.66
CA GLY A 259 -1.36 -31.16 -7.75
C GLY A 259 -1.84 -30.43 -9.00
N LEU A 260 -0.97 -30.18 -9.98
CA LEU A 260 -1.35 -29.56 -11.26
C LEU A 260 -2.09 -30.59 -12.12
N LYS A 261 -3.43 -30.51 -12.15
CA LYS A 261 -4.30 -31.47 -12.88
C LYS A 261 -4.42 -31.13 -14.38
N LYS A 262 -4.26 -29.85 -14.73
CA LYS A 262 -4.42 -29.34 -16.11
C LYS A 262 -3.29 -28.37 -16.47
N PHE A 263 -3.08 -28.17 -17.76
CA PHE A 263 -2.15 -27.17 -18.25
C PHE A 263 -2.51 -25.74 -17.82
N SER A 264 -3.83 -25.47 -17.68
CA SER A 264 -4.32 -24.19 -17.13
C SER A 264 -3.79 -23.90 -15.71
N ASP A 265 -3.72 -24.93 -14.87
CA ASP A 265 -3.26 -24.80 -13.48
C ASP A 265 -1.79 -24.39 -13.46
N HIS A 266 -0.98 -25.01 -14.33
CA HIS A 266 0.41 -24.64 -14.54
C HIS A 266 0.53 -23.18 -14.98
N LYS A 267 -0.26 -22.74 -15.98
CA LYS A 267 -0.21 -21.35 -16.48
C LYS A 267 -0.66 -20.35 -15.41
N SER A 268 -1.69 -20.67 -14.66
CA SER A 268 -2.15 -19.83 -13.55
C SER A 268 -1.07 -19.68 -12.48
N PHE A 269 -0.43 -20.78 -12.10
CA PHE A 269 0.65 -20.73 -11.11
C PHE A 269 1.90 -20.02 -11.63
N GLU A 270 2.29 -20.25 -12.88
CA GLU A 270 3.37 -19.49 -13.53
C GLU A 270 3.10 -17.97 -13.51
N ASN A 271 1.87 -17.56 -13.76
CA ASN A 271 1.48 -16.16 -13.70
C ASN A 271 1.55 -15.60 -12.26
N ILE A 272 1.16 -16.39 -11.26
CA ILE A 272 1.33 -16.02 -9.85
C ILE A 272 2.80 -15.73 -9.58
N LEU A 273 3.70 -16.67 -9.95
CA LEU A 273 5.14 -16.49 -9.73
C LEU A 273 5.72 -15.28 -10.48
N LYS A 274 5.26 -15.02 -11.71
CA LYS A 274 5.68 -13.85 -12.50
C LYS A 274 5.26 -12.52 -11.88
N ASN A 275 4.18 -12.51 -11.11
CA ASN A 275 3.67 -11.34 -10.44
C ASN A 275 4.31 -11.11 -9.05
N ILE A 276 5.10 -12.04 -8.54
CA ILE A 276 5.85 -11.86 -7.31
C ILE A 276 7.04 -10.94 -7.58
N LEU A 277 7.02 -9.77 -6.96
CA LEU A 277 7.97 -8.67 -7.21
C LEU A 277 9.42 -8.98 -6.89
N PHE A 278 9.63 -9.89 -5.97
CA PHE A 278 10.96 -10.30 -5.50
C PHE A 278 11.44 -11.63 -6.10
N ILE A 279 10.75 -12.12 -7.14
CA ILE A 279 11.20 -13.21 -7.98
C ILE A 279 11.70 -12.63 -9.30
N ASN A 280 12.94 -12.94 -9.65
CA ASN A 280 13.55 -12.58 -10.93
C ASN A 280 14.08 -13.81 -11.66
N ASN A 281 14.24 -13.70 -12.98
CA ASN A 281 14.77 -14.78 -13.83
C ASN A 281 14.02 -16.11 -13.68
N LEU A 282 12.67 -16.03 -13.55
CA LEU A 282 11.82 -17.21 -13.46
C LEU A 282 11.95 -18.08 -14.72
N SER A 283 12.31 -19.33 -14.54
CA SER A 283 12.33 -20.31 -15.62
C SER A 283 11.70 -21.63 -15.21
N LEU A 284 10.96 -22.24 -16.14
CA LEU A 284 10.41 -23.58 -15.97
C LEU A 284 11.49 -24.61 -16.27
N MET A 285 11.90 -25.38 -15.26
CA MET A 285 12.93 -26.41 -15.37
C MET A 285 12.37 -27.76 -15.83
N SER A 286 11.22 -28.14 -15.30
CA SER A 286 10.55 -29.37 -15.68
C SER A 286 9.04 -29.28 -15.49
N LEU A 287 8.32 -29.94 -16.38
CA LEU A 287 6.86 -30.15 -16.27
C LEU A 287 6.61 -31.63 -16.40
N ARG A 288 5.99 -32.22 -15.37
CA ARG A 288 5.57 -33.63 -15.33
C ARG A 288 4.07 -33.70 -15.13
N ASN A 289 3.48 -34.89 -15.32
CA ASN A 289 2.03 -35.10 -15.35
C ASN A 289 1.24 -34.36 -14.26
N ASN A 290 1.80 -34.19 -13.08
CA ASN A 290 1.10 -33.58 -11.93
C ASN A 290 1.97 -32.59 -11.14
N SER A 291 3.12 -32.20 -11.68
CA SER A 291 4.05 -31.30 -11.00
C SER A 291 4.85 -30.44 -11.98
N ALA A 292 5.24 -29.26 -11.53
CA ALA A 292 6.17 -28.39 -12.22
C ALA A 292 7.31 -27.98 -11.28
N THR A 293 8.51 -27.85 -11.83
CA THR A 293 9.66 -27.31 -11.10
C THR A 293 10.12 -26.02 -11.77
N TYR A 294 10.23 -24.97 -10.99
CA TYR A 294 10.72 -23.67 -11.43
C TYR A 294 12.07 -23.37 -10.78
N SER A 295 12.89 -22.58 -11.45
CA SER A 295 14.04 -21.92 -10.87
C SER A 295 13.91 -20.42 -11.02
N PHE A 296 14.38 -19.66 -10.03
CA PHE A 296 14.37 -18.20 -10.03
C PHE A 296 15.42 -17.64 -9.07
N ASN A 297 15.73 -16.37 -9.23
CA ASN A 297 16.54 -15.64 -8.25
C ASN A 297 15.59 -14.92 -7.26
N LEU A 298 15.88 -15.06 -5.98
CA LEU A 298 15.13 -14.41 -4.92
C LEU A 298 15.81 -13.09 -4.56
N LEU A 299 15.12 -11.96 -4.74
CA LEU A 299 15.61 -10.61 -4.46
C LEU A 299 15.36 -10.16 -3.01
N SER A 300 14.70 -10.97 -2.20
CA SER A 300 14.38 -10.68 -0.81
C SER A 300 14.72 -11.86 0.11
N GLU A 301 14.45 -11.69 1.40
CA GLU A 301 14.53 -12.81 2.35
C GLU A 301 13.47 -13.87 2.03
N GLU A 302 13.83 -15.12 2.15
CA GLU A 302 12.94 -16.27 1.91
C GLU A 302 11.65 -16.21 2.73
N ARG A 303 11.70 -15.65 3.94
CA ARG A 303 10.53 -15.47 4.80
C ARG A 303 9.42 -14.71 4.09
N ASN A 304 9.76 -13.73 3.26
CA ASN A 304 8.77 -12.94 2.51
C ASN A 304 8.07 -13.79 1.44
N LEU A 305 8.81 -14.71 0.81
CA LEU A 305 8.23 -15.65 -0.15
C LEU A 305 7.26 -16.62 0.54
N LEU A 306 7.62 -17.13 1.70
CA LEU A 306 6.76 -18.03 2.48
C LEU A 306 5.49 -17.29 2.93
N ASN A 307 5.61 -16.11 3.48
CA ASN A 307 4.45 -15.29 3.87
C ASN A 307 3.51 -15.01 2.67
N TYR A 308 4.08 -14.74 1.49
CA TYR A 308 3.28 -14.53 0.29
C TYR A 308 2.52 -15.80 -0.13
N PHE A 309 3.15 -16.97 -0.03
CA PHE A 309 2.48 -18.23 -0.34
C PHE A 309 1.39 -18.59 0.68
N ASP A 310 1.57 -18.24 1.95
CA ASP A 310 0.57 -18.47 3.01
C ASP A 310 -0.72 -17.65 2.79
N GLU A 311 -0.64 -16.53 2.03
CA GLU A 311 -1.81 -15.70 1.66
C GLU A 311 -2.60 -16.26 0.45
N ILE A 312 -2.03 -17.23 -0.28
CA ILE A 312 -2.69 -17.82 -1.45
C ILE A 312 -3.60 -18.96 -1.01
N GLU A 313 -4.91 -18.76 -1.22
CA GLU A 313 -5.88 -19.84 -0.98
C GLU A 313 -5.50 -21.12 -1.72
N ASN A 314 -5.64 -22.25 -1.05
CA ASN A 314 -5.36 -23.59 -1.58
C ASN A 314 -3.90 -23.87 -1.93
N LEU A 315 -2.94 -23.06 -1.49
CA LEU A 315 -1.52 -23.35 -1.63
C LEU A 315 -0.97 -23.83 -0.29
N ILE A 316 -0.37 -25.01 -0.27
CA ILE A 316 0.12 -25.65 0.95
C ILE A 316 1.62 -25.88 0.84
N LEU A 317 2.40 -25.39 1.79
CA LEU A 317 3.81 -25.73 1.92
C LEU A 317 3.94 -27.16 2.48
N ILE A 318 4.47 -28.09 1.66
CA ILE A 318 4.65 -29.49 2.06
C ILE A 318 5.97 -29.67 2.79
N ASN A 319 7.04 -29.13 2.24
CA ASN A 319 8.40 -29.30 2.74
C ASN A 319 9.30 -28.16 2.28
N LYS A 320 10.39 -27.97 3.02
CA LYS A 320 11.43 -27.01 2.71
C LYS A 320 12.80 -27.67 2.85
N GLU A 321 13.63 -27.53 1.84
CA GLU A 321 15.05 -27.83 1.85
C GLU A 321 15.83 -26.51 1.63
N LYS A 322 17.12 -26.50 1.82
CA LYS A 322 17.96 -25.29 1.86
C LYS A 322 17.63 -24.23 0.79
N ASP A 323 17.58 -24.63 -0.49
CA ASP A 323 17.32 -23.73 -1.62
C ASP A 323 16.12 -24.23 -2.46
N LYS A 324 15.27 -25.07 -1.87
CA LYS A 324 14.14 -25.69 -2.56
C LYS A 324 12.89 -25.72 -1.69
N LEU A 325 11.78 -25.24 -2.25
CA LEU A 325 10.43 -25.29 -1.66
C LEU A 325 9.59 -26.34 -2.38
N PHE A 326 8.76 -27.03 -1.61
CA PHE A 326 7.79 -28.01 -2.11
C PHE A 326 6.40 -27.53 -1.71
N LEU A 327 5.58 -27.21 -2.71
CA LEU A 327 4.23 -26.77 -2.53
C LEU A 327 3.24 -27.78 -3.12
N ALA A 328 2.01 -27.76 -2.63
CA ALA A 328 0.89 -28.45 -3.26
C ALA A 328 -0.29 -27.50 -3.43
N LEU A 329 -1.05 -27.72 -4.51
CA LEU A 329 -2.39 -27.16 -4.62
C LEU A 329 -3.34 -28.08 -3.85
N GLY A 330 -4.03 -27.49 -2.86
CA GLY A 330 -5.15 -28.14 -2.15
C GLY A 330 -6.31 -28.44 -3.10
N GLU A 331 -7.15 -29.39 -2.72
CA GLU A 331 -8.35 -29.75 -3.49
C GLU A 331 -9.47 -28.71 -3.36
#